data_f33d8f728de52108cfb33f3ddb9b6dab
#
_entry.id   f33d8f728de52108cfb33f3ddb9b6dab
#
_cell.length_a   1.000
_cell.length_b   1.000
_cell.length_c   1.000
_cell.angle_alpha   90.00
_cell.angle_beta   90.00
_cell.angle_gamma   90.00
#
_symmetry.space_group_name_H-M   'P 1'
#
loop_
_entity.id
_entity.type
_entity.pdbx_description
1 polymer ?
#
loop_
_entity_poly.entity_id
_entity_poly.type
_entity_poly.pdbx_seq_one_letter_code
_entity_poly.pdbx_strand_id
1 'polypeptide(L)'
;MLSSAQTVIVSQGAVEGVQSPYTPTSGASVTVFRGLPYAQPPVGELRWQPPVAPASWQGARKADTFSDSCYQPQHTSNFVWRREAFPVSEDCLYLNVWTSDTKRQQPVMVWFHGGAHTSGQGHSPIFDGSELAGQGVVLVTINYRLGPFGFLAHPLLAGESLYGSAGNYGLLDKIAALRWVQNNVAAFGGDPSNVTIFGQSAGSQSVCALMASPLAEGLFSKAIGQSAACVNTIPEQDANGYERGRKLVDALDATTLVALRQQGPETVLAASESTQWADASRITVDGWVLPELPNATFRAGRQAKVPLLLGFLADEGVELFPVDTALTEEGLR
;
A
#
# COMPACT_ATOMS: atom_id res chain seq x y z
N MET A 1 30.31 20.13 -8.45
CA MET A 1 29.68 19.85 -9.76
C MET A 1 28.20 19.59 -9.45
N LEU A 2 27.31 20.39 -10.02
CA LEU A 2 25.87 20.11 -9.91
C LEU A 2 25.63 18.77 -10.64
N SER A 3 25.23 17.74 -9.91
CA SER A 3 24.81 16.45 -10.49
C SER A 3 23.69 16.75 -11.49
N SER A 4 23.88 16.36 -12.74
CA SER A 4 22.85 16.52 -13.77
C SER A 4 21.61 15.72 -13.33
N ALA A 5 20.49 16.42 -13.25
CA ALA A 5 19.20 15.77 -13.05
C ALA A 5 19.01 14.67 -14.10
N GLN A 6 18.64 13.47 -13.69
CA GLN A 6 18.45 12.34 -14.60
C GLN A 6 17.00 12.34 -15.09
N THR A 7 16.82 12.43 -16.41
CA THR A 7 15.47 12.38 -17.01
C THR A 7 15.21 11.01 -17.61
N VAL A 8 14.04 10.46 -17.32
CA VAL A 8 13.50 9.23 -17.93
C VAL A 8 12.11 9.50 -18.50
N ILE A 9 11.66 8.63 -19.41
CA ILE A 9 10.33 8.76 -20.03
C ILE A 9 9.47 7.59 -19.58
N VAL A 10 8.38 7.91 -18.90
CA VAL A 10 7.32 6.98 -18.50
C VAL A 10 6.12 7.13 -19.45
N SER A 11 5.15 6.24 -19.37
CA SER A 11 3.96 6.23 -20.23
C SER A 11 3.15 7.53 -20.15
N GLN A 12 3.24 8.30 -19.07
CA GLN A 12 2.53 9.57 -18.89
C GLN A 12 3.32 10.79 -19.34
N GLY A 13 4.64 10.72 -19.49
CA GLY A 13 5.51 11.83 -19.86
C GLY A 13 6.93 11.71 -19.33
N ALA A 14 7.73 12.75 -19.53
CA ALA A 14 9.09 12.80 -18.99
C ALA A 14 9.07 13.11 -17.49
N VAL A 15 10.01 12.50 -16.73
CA VAL A 15 10.23 12.76 -15.30
C VAL A 15 11.70 13.01 -15.03
N GLU A 16 12.00 13.96 -14.16
CA GLU A 16 13.33 14.39 -13.80
C GLU A 16 13.61 14.08 -12.34
N GLY A 17 14.50 13.11 -12.09
CA GLY A 17 14.92 12.71 -10.76
C GLY A 17 16.06 13.53 -10.21
N VAL A 18 16.34 13.38 -8.93
CA VAL A 18 17.42 14.08 -8.22
C VAL A 18 18.39 13.06 -7.62
N GLN A 19 19.62 13.52 -7.37
CA GLN A 19 20.59 12.73 -6.60
C GLN A 19 20.04 12.46 -5.19
N SER A 20 20.10 11.20 -4.74
CA SER A 20 19.78 10.88 -3.35
C SER A 20 20.73 11.61 -2.40
N PRO A 21 20.21 12.17 -1.28
CA PRO A 21 21.07 12.75 -0.25
C PRO A 21 21.85 11.70 0.55
N TYR A 22 21.46 10.42 0.47
CA TYR A 22 22.12 9.32 1.16
C TYR A 22 23.07 8.60 0.21
N THR A 23 24.32 8.44 0.66
CA THR A 23 25.32 7.65 -0.07
C THR A 23 25.32 6.23 0.48
N PRO A 24 25.01 5.21 -0.35
CA PRO A 24 25.02 3.82 0.08
C PRO A 24 26.44 3.35 0.44
N THR A 25 26.54 2.28 1.23
CA THR A 25 27.84 1.69 1.65
C THR A 25 28.67 1.22 0.47
N SER A 26 28.06 0.89 -0.65
CA SER A 26 28.75 0.57 -1.92
C SER A 26 29.46 1.78 -2.56
N GLY A 27 29.16 3.01 -2.13
CA GLY A 27 29.64 4.25 -2.76
C GLY A 27 28.97 4.58 -4.11
N ALA A 28 27.97 3.81 -4.53
CA ALA A 28 27.27 4.06 -5.78
C ALA A 28 26.50 5.39 -5.74
N SER A 29 26.42 6.07 -6.88
CA SER A 29 25.54 7.21 -7.06
C SER A 29 24.10 6.70 -7.26
N VAL A 30 23.15 7.21 -6.47
CA VAL A 30 21.75 6.80 -6.55
C VAL A 30 20.90 8.00 -6.94
N THR A 31 20.06 7.83 -7.97
CA THR A 31 19.03 8.79 -8.35
C THR A 31 17.71 8.38 -7.70
N VAL A 32 17.00 9.34 -7.13
CA VAL A 32 15.64 9.15 -6.62
C VAL A 32 14.65 9.98 -7.42
N PHE A 33 13.53 9.36 -7.75
CA PHE A 33 12.35 9.97 -8.37
C PHE A 33 11.22 9.92 -7.36
N ARG A 34 10.80 11.06 -6.84
CA ARG A 34 9.82 11.20 -5.76
C ARG A 34 8.48 11.68 -6.27
N GLY A 35 7.38 11.19 -5.69
CA GLY A 35 6.04 11.69 -5.96
C GLY A 35 5.56 11.46 -7.39
N LEU A 36 5.79 10.27 -7.94
CA LEU A 36 5.29 9.88 -9.25
C LEU A 36 3.86 9.35 -9.13
N PRO A 37 2.86 9.97 -9.81
CA PRO A 37 1.48 9.49 -9.73
C PRO A 37 1.35 8.16 -10.48
N TYR A 38 0.75 7.16 -9.84
CA TYR A 38 0.39 5.90 -10.48
C TYR A 38 -1.12 5.78 -10.72
N ALA A 39 -1.91 6.67 -10.12
CA ALA A 39 -3.34 6.81 -10.35
C ALA A 39 -3.77 8.28 -10.24
N GLN A 40 -4.98 8.60 -10.70
CA GLN A 40 -5.61 9.91 -10.46
C GLN A 40 -5.93 10.08 -8.99
N PRO A 41 -5.99 11.33 -8.46
CA PRO A 41 -6.43 11.60 -7.11
C PRO A 41 -7.80 10.99 -6.82
N PRO A 42 -7.94 10.14 -5.79
CA PRO A 42 -9.21 9.48 -5.46
C PRO A 42 -10.13 10.39 -4.64
N VAL A 43 -10.46 11.55 -5.18
CA VAL A 43 -11.26 12.61 -4.55
C VAL A 43 -12.61 12.78 -5.26
N GLY A 44 -13.59 13.37 -4.57
CA GLY A 44 -14.92 13.64 -5.13
C GLY A 44 -15.58 12.36 -5.63
N GLU A 45 -15.95 12.31 -6.91
CA GLU A 45 -16.58 11.13 -7.52
C GLU A 45 -15.66 9.89 -7.58
N LEU A 46 -14.33 10.08 -7.50
CA LEU A 46 -13.36 8.99 -7.47
C LEU A 46 -13.10 8.46 -6.06
N ARG A 47 -13.61 9.12 -5.00
CA ARG A 47 -13.55 8.56 -3.64
C ARG A 47 -14.32 7.26 -3.61
N TRP A 48 -13.69 6.20 -3.06
CA TRP A 48 -14.23 4.84 -3.03
C TRP A 48 -14.54 4.24 -4.43
N GLN A 49 -13.75 4.64 -5.43
CA GLN A 49 -13.71 3.99 -6.73
C GLN A 49 -12.40 3.21 -6.91
N PRO A 50 -12.36 2.19 -7.76
CA PRO A 50 -11.11 1.62 -8.25
C PRO A 50 -10.19 2.71 -8.79
N PRO A 51 -8.85 2.60 -8.60
CA PRO A 51 -7.91 3.61 -9.08
C PRO A 51 -7.97 3.75 -10.60
N VAL A 52 -8.01 5.00 -11.07
CA VAL A 52 -8.01 5.37 -12.48
C VAL A 52 -6.60 5.75 -12.90
N ALA A 53 -6.18 5.36 -14.11
CA ALA A 53 -4.85 5.69 -14.63
C ALA A 53 -4.57 7.21 -14.58
N PRO A 54 -3.34 7.63 -14.23
CA PRO A 54 -3.01 9.05 -14.15
C PRO A 54 -3.04 9.71 -15.53
N ALA A 55 -3.33 11.00 -15.56
CA ALA A 55 -3.28 11.79 -16.79
C ALA A 55 -1.83 11.93 -17.29
N SER A 56 -1.67 12.03 -18.60
CA SER A 56 -0.39 12.39 -19.21
C SER A 56 -0.10 13.88 -19.04
N TRP A 57 1.18 14.24 -19.03
CA TRP A 57 1.64 15.62 -18.91
C TRP A 57 2.59 16.00 -20.04
N GLN A 58 2.71 17.32 -20.26
CA GLN A 58 3.68 17.88 -21.20
C GLN A 58 4.92 18.36 -20.45
N GLY A 59 6.09 18.30 -21.11
CA GLY A 59 7.37 18.68 -20.50
C GLY A 59 7.88 17.65 -19.51
N ALA A 60 8.95 17.98 -18.81
CA ALA A 60 9.54 17.15 -17.77
C ALA A 60 8.94 17.51 -16.38
N ARG A 61 8.28 16.54 -15.74
CA ARG A 61 7.82 16.68 -14.36
C ARG A 61 9.01 16.51 -13.41
N LYS A 62 9.22 17.50 -12.53
CA LYS A 62 10.20 17.38 -11.45
C LYS A 62 9.71 16.33 -10.45
N ALA A 63 10.57 15.36 -10.17
CA ALA A 63 10.32 14.28 -9.21
C ALA A 63 11.30 14.41 -8.03
N ASP A 64 11.33 15.59 -7.41
CA ASP A 64 12.26 16.00 -6.36
C ASP A 64 11.61 16.05 -4.96
N THR A 65 10.28 15.97 -4.88
CA THR A 65 9.50 16.10 -3.64
C THR A 65 8.57 14.91 -3.47
N PHE A 66 8.51 14.36 -2.25
CA PHE A 66 7.52 13.35 -1.90
C PHE A 66 6.11 13.94 -1.90
N SER A 67 5.12 13.10 -2.23
CA SER A 67 3.72 13.47 -2.08
C SER A 67 3.30 13.50 -0.61
N ASP A 68 2.12 14.04 -0.34
CA ASP A 68 1.46 13.85 0.95
C ASP A 68 1.18 12.37 1.22
N SER A 69 1.09 12.00 2.50
CA SER A 69 0.64 10.69 2.94
C SER A 69 -0.86 10.54 2.69
N CYS A 70 -1.34 9.30 2.53
CA CYS A 70 -2.78 9.07 2.45
C CYS A 70 -3.46 9.45 3.76
N TYR A 71 -4.72 9.92 3.65
CA TYR A 71 -5.46 10.45 4.79
C TYR A 71 -5.57 9.42 5.92
N GLN A 72 -5.14 9.80 7.11
CA GLN A 72 -4.94 8.92 8.27
C GLN A 72 -4.90 9.73 9.57
N PRO A 73 -5.09 9.08 10.75
CA PRO A 73 -4.91 9.76 12.03
C PRO A 73 -3.50 10.33 12.18
N GLN A 74 -3.40 11.57 12.64
CA GLN A 74 -2.13 12.28 12.88
C GLN A 74 -1.69 12.08 14.34
N HIS A 75 -1.24 10.88 14.67
CA HIS A 75 -0.70 10.58 16.00
C HIS A 75 0.81 10.39 15.91
N THR A 76 1.56 11.24 16.59
CA THR A 76 2.98 11.05 16.83
C THR A 76 3.18 10.19 18.08
N SER A 77 4.14 9.29 18.04
CA SER A 77 4.57 8.49 19.19
C SER A 77 6.08 8.30 19.15
N ASN A 78 6.66 7.82 20.25
CA ASN A 78 8.10 7.48 20.28
C ASN A 78 8.45 6.25 19.43
N PHE A 79 7.48 5.62 18.83
CA PHE A 79 7.69 4.49 17.92
C PHE A 79 8.42 4.95 16.65
N VAL A 80 9.41 4.19 16.20
CA VAL A 80 10.35 4.59 15.16
C VAL A 80 9.69 5.08 13.86
N TRP A 81 8.56 4.51 13.47
CA TRP A 81 7.83 4.92 12.25
C TRP A 81 6.65 5.88 12.49
N ARG A 82 6.47 6.40 13.71
CA ARG A 82 5.46 7.40 14.08
C ARG A 82 6.05 8.65 14.70
N ARG A 83 7.37 8.84 14.59
CA ARG A 83 8.06 9.99 15.20
C ARG A 83 7.74 11.30 14.51
N GLU A 84 7.43 11.25 13.22
CA GLU A 84 7.19 12.42 12.40
C GLU A 84 5.75 12.41 11.89
N ALA A 85 5.06 13.55 12.01
CA ALA A 85 3.82 13.80 11.32
C ALA A 85 4.12 14.29 9.89
N PHE A 86 3.51 13.66 8.91
CA PHE A 86 3.59 14.08 7.51
C PHE A 86 2.27 14.73 7.10
N PRO A 87 2.29 15.70 6.17
CA PRO A 87 1.05 16.19 5.56
C PRO A 87 0.22 15.03 5.01
N VAL A 88 -1.10 15.13 5.17
CA VAL A 88 -2.04 14.11 4.69
C VAL A 88 -3.00 14.69 3.67
N SER A 89 -3.32 13.89 2.67
CA SER A 89 -4.28 14.23 1.62
C SER A 89 -4.98 12.97 1.13
N GLU A 90 -6.18 13.12 0.57
CA GLU A 90 -6.77 12.06 -0.24
C GLU A 90 -6.07 11.94 -1.62
N ASP A 91 -5.47 13.05 -2.12
CA ASP A 91 -4.56 13.02 -3.28
C ASP A 91 -3.21 12.48 -2.85
N CYS A 92 -3.09 11.15 -2.80
CA CYS A 92 -1.94 10.46 -2.21
C CYS A 92 -1.44 9.25 -3.01
N LEU A 93 -2.03 8.94 -4.17
CA LEU A 93 -1.70 7.74 -4.95
C LEU A 93 -0.43 7.93 -5.78
N TYR A 94 0.69 7.99 -5.07
CA TYR A 94 2.02 8.24 -5.59
C TYR A 94 2.99 7.14 -5.17
N LEU A 95 4.05 6.98 -5.97
CA LEU A 95 5.17 6.10 -5.69
C LEU A 95 6.50 6.84 -5.84
N ASN A 96 7.55 6.23 -5.33
CA ASN A 96 8.91 6.73 -5.41
C ASN A 96 9.81 5.63 -5.96
N VAL A 97 10.84 5.99 -6.73
CA VAL A 97 11.76 5.05 -7.36
C VAL A 97 13.20 5.45 -7.05
N TRP A 98 14.00 4.52 -6.55
CA TRP A 98 15.45 4.65 -6.39
C TRP A 98 16.16 3.73 -7.36
N THR A 99 17.17 4.22 -8.04
CA THR A 99 17.99 3.45 -8.95
C THR A 99 19.43 3.96 -8.99
N SER A 100 20.37 3.06 -9.13
CA SER A 100 21.80 3.43 -9.35
C SER A 100 22.18 3.51 -10.83
N ASP A 101 21.35 2.92 -11.72
CA ASP A 101 21.63 2.92 -13.15
C ASP A 101 20.36 2.68 -13.97
N THR A 102 19.93 3.70 -14.71
CA THR A 102 18.71 3.62 -15.55
C THR A 102 18.91 2.83 -16.85
N LYS A 103 20.11 2.38 -17.15
CA LYS A 103 20.44 1.65 -18.40
C LYS A 103 20.65 0.15 -18.19
N ARG A 104 20.85 -0.29 -16.94
CA ARG A 104 20.98 -1.72 -16.61
C ARG A 104 19.61 -2.34 -16.45
N GLN A 105 19.54 -3.67 -16.63
CA GLN A 105 18.37 -4.48 -16.32
C GLN A 105 18.57 -5.07 -14.91
N GLN A 106 18.03 -4.36 -13.90
CA GLN A 106 18.18 -4.65 -12.47
C GLN A 106 16.91 -5.32 -11.92
N PRO A 107 17.03 -6.19 -10.91
CA PRO A 107 15.85 -6.68 -10.19
C PRO A 107 15.09 -5.51 -9.57
N VAL A 108 13.77 -5.64 -9.50
CA VAL A 108 12.86 -4.63 -8.94
C VAL A 108 12.30 -5.13 -7.63
N MET A 109 12.27 -4.28 -6.61
CA MET A 109 11.59 -4.55 -5.35
C MET A 109 10.53 -3.49 -5.09
N VAL A 110 9.29 -3.90 -4.80
CA VAL A 110 8.15 -3.00 -4.54
C VAL A 110 7.72 -3.14 -3.09
N TRP A 111 7.89 -2.07 -2.32
CA TRP A 111 7.61 -2.01 -0.90
C TRP A 111 6.18 -1.61 -0.57
N PHE A 112 5.52 -2.41 0.26
CA PHE A 112 4.25 -2.10 0.89
C PHE A 112 4.45 -1.87 2.39
N HIS A 113 4.23 -0.64 2.84
CA HIS A 113 4.39 -0.29 4.25
C HIS A 113 3.33 -0.94 5.13
N GLY A 114 3.65 -1.12 6.42
CA GLY A 114 2.73 -1.56 7.45
C GLY A 114 1.85 -0.43 8.00
N GLY A 115 1.35 -0.61 9.22
CA GLY A 115 0.48 0.36 9.90
C GLY A 115 -0.99 -0.06 9.92
N ALA A 116 -1.23 -1.37 10.01
CA ALA A 116 -2.57 -1.96 10.18
C ALA A 116 -3.59 -1.54 9.11
N HIS A 117 -3.16 -1.12 7.92
CA HIS A 117 -3.98 -0.52 6.85
C HIS A 117 -4.71 0.76 7.27
N THR A 118 -4.36 1.37 8.38
CA THR A 118 -4.96 2.61 8.90
C THR A 118 -3.99 3.78 8.93
N SER A 119 -2.68 3.50 8.89
CA SER A 119 -1.63 4.52 8.94
C SER A 119 -0.40 4.08 8.16
N GLY A 120 0.54 5.00 7.99
CA GLY A 120 1.81 4.77 7.31
C GLY A 120 1.93 5.47 5.97
N GLN A 121 3.13 5.46 5.41
CA GLN A 121 3.47 6.06 4.10
C GLN A 121 4.72 5.40 3.51
N GLY A 122 4.84 5.42 2.19
CA GLY A 122 5.97 4.84 1.48
C GLY A 122 7.26 5.67 1.55
N HIS A 123 7.18 6.90 2.02
CA HIS A 123 8.31 7.84 2.07
C HIS A 123 8.82 8.13 3.50
N SER A 124 8.49 7.27 4.47
CA SER A 124 9.13 7.36 5.79
C SER A 124 10.65 7.25 5.62
N PRO A 125 11.46 8.05 6.36
CA PRO A 125 12.92 8.01 6.26
C PRO A 125 13.53 6.62 6.46
N ILE A 126 12.88 5.76 7.24
CA ILE A 126 13.32 4.37 7.46
C ILE A 126 13.16 3.48 6.21
N PHE A 127 12.43 3.94 5.19
CA PHE A 127 12.20 3.24 3.92
C PHE A 127 13.04 3.85 2.78
N ASP A 128 14.03 4.69 3.09
CA ASP A 128 14.92 5.23 2.05
C ASP A 128 15.59 4.09 1.27
N GLY A 129 15.44 4.16 -0.04
CA GLY A 129 15.85 3.09 -0.94
C GLY A 129 17.30 3.12 -1.39
N SER A 130 18.09 4.09 -0.93
CA SER A 130 19.43 4.34 -1.46
C SER A 130 20.37 3.15 -1.24
N GLU A 131 20.28 2.48 -0.08
CA GLU A 131 21.14 1.33 0.20
C GLU A 131 20.84 0.15 -0.73
N LEU A 132 19.57 -0.22 -0.91
CA LEU A 132 19.19 -1.28 -1.85
C LEU A 132 19.50 -0.92 -3.29
N ALA A 133 19.27 0.33 -3.69
CA ALA A 133 19.61 0.79 -5.03
C ALA A 133 21.14 0.77 -5.26
N GLY A 134 21.94 1.09 -4.23
CA GLY A 134 23.38 0.96 -4.25
C GLY A 134 23.89 -0.48 -4.43
N GLN A 135 23.07 -1.46 -4.07
CA GLN A 135 23.33 -2.89 -4.28
C GLN A 135 22.84 -3.40 -5.66
N GLY A 136 22.35 -2.52 -6.53
CA GLY A 136 21.90 -2.87 -7.88
C GLY A 136 20.45 -3.37 -7.94
N VAL A 137 19.58 -2.84 -7.09
CA VAL A 137 18.13 -3.07 -7.11
C VAL A 137 17.42 -1.78 -7.50
N VAL A 138 16.39 -1.84 -8.33
CA VAL A 138 15.45 -0.72 -8.47
C VAL A 138 14.41 -0.87 -7.36
N LEU A 139 14.44 0.03 -6.38
CA LEU A 139 13.44 0.04 -5.30
C LEU A 139 12.30 0.96 -5.65
N VAL A 140 11.08 0.48 -5.43
CA VAL A 140 9.84 1.27 -5.54
C VAL A 140 9.13 1.23 -4.19
N THR A 141 8.78 2.39 -3.63
CA THR A 141 7.88 2.48 -2.47
C THR A 141 6.59 3.17 -2.88
N ILE A 142 5.47 2.76 -2.31
CA ILE A 142 4.16 3.30 -2.68
C ILE A 142 3.37 3.81 -1.47
N ASN A 143 2.56 4.84 -1.68
CA ASN A 143 1.41 5.12 -0.85
C ASN A 143 0.19 4.35 -1.38
N TYR A 144 -0.77 4.05 -0.53
CA TYR A 144 -2.05 3.43 -0.88
C TYR A 144 -3.12 3.90 0.10
N ARG A 145 -4.37 3.97 -0.32
CA ARG A 145 -5.49 4.41 0.54
C ARG A 145 -5.61 3.58 1.80
N LEU A 146 -5.87 4.25 2.90
CA LEU A 146 -5.85 3.72 4.26
C LEU A 146 -7.23 3.84 4.92
N GLY A 147 -7.42 3.08 5.99
CA GLY A 147 -8.60 3.16 6.82
C GLY A 147 -9.91 3.08 6.03
N PRO A 148 -10.92 3.88 6.39
CA PRO A 148 -12.19 3.88 5.69
C PRO A 148 -12.07 4.35 4.23
N PHE A 149 -11.06 5.16 3.88
CA PHE A 149 -10.86 5.60 2.49
C PHE A 149 -10.38 4.47 1.57
N GLY A 150 -9.62 3.52 2.11
CA GLY A 150 -9.06 2.39 1.38
C GLY A 150 -9.86 1.10 1.49
N PHE A 151 -10.74 0.95 2.50
CA PHE A 151 -11.28 -0.36 2.84
C PHE A 151 -12.77 -0.36 3.24
N LEU A 152 -13.50 0.73 3.06
CA LEU A 152 -14.93 0.78 3.34
C LEU A 152 -15.71 -0.14 2.38
N ALA A 153 -16.37 -1.17 2.93
CA ALA A 153 -17.33 -2.00 2.23
C ALA A 153 -18.74 -1.56 2.62
N HIS A 154 -19.57 -1.11 1.65
CA HIS A 154 -20.93 -0.67 1.90
C HIS A 154 -21.83 -0.97 0.68
N PRO A 155 -23.13 -1.31 0.89
CA PRO A 155 -24.05 -1.60 -0.22
C PRO A 155 -24.21 -0.45 -1.23
N LEU A 156 -24.18 0.81 -0.80
CA LEU A 156 -24.22 1.97 -1.70
C LEU A 156 -23.04 1.96 -2.70
N LEU A 157 -21.84 1.58 -2.22
CA LEU A 157 -20.65 1.50 -3.05
C LEU A 157 -20.67 0.25 -3.96
N ALA A 158 -21.15 -0.87 -3.43
CA ALA A 158 -21.30 -2.09 -4.23
C ALA A 158 -22.34 -1.93 -5.34
N GLY A 159 -23.41 -1.18 -5.05
CA GLY A 159 -24.47 -0.90 -6.04
C GLY A 159 -24.01 -0.06 -7.23
N GLU A 160 -22.95 0.76 -7.08
CA GLU A 160 -22.34 1.52 -8.16
C GLU A 160 -21.29 0.70 -8.92
N SER A 161 -20.70 -0.29 -8.26
CA SER A 161 -19.59 -1.06 -8.80
C SER A 161 -20.04 -1.95 -9.95
N LEU A 162 -19.28 -1.96 -11.06
CA LEU A 162 -19.50 -2.88 -12.18
C LEU A 162 -19.34 -4.36 -11.78
N TYR A 163 -18.72 -4.62 -10.64
CA TYR A 163 -18.43 -5.96 -10.12
C TYR A 163 -19.35 -6.33 -8.94
N GLY A 164 -20.27 -5.44 -8.55
CA GLY A 164 -21.15 -5.65 -7.39
C GLY A 164 -20.40 -5.77 -6.06
N SER A 165 -19.15 -5.26 -5.99
CA SER A 165 -18.27 -5.36 -4.84
C SER A 165 -17.84 -3.98 -4.33
N ALA A 166 -17.50 -3.90 -3.04
CA ALA A 166 -16.96 -2.71 -2.40
C ALA A 166 -15.93 -3.09 -1.32
N GLY A 167 -15.09 -2.17 -0.96
CA GLY A 167 -13.92 -2.40 -0.10
C GLY A 167 -12.66 -2.68 -0.92
N ASN A 168 -11.58 -3.01 -0.24
CA ASN A 168 -10.31 -3.37 -0.87
C ASN A 168 -9.70 -2.35 -1.85
N TYR A 169 -10.14 -1.07 -1.81
CA TYR A 169 -9.57 -0.03 -2.69
C TYR A 169 -8.07 0.13 -2.46
N GLY A 170 -7.59 0.00 -1.21
CA GLY A 170 -6.17 0.00 -0.89
C GLY A 170 -5.40 -1.22 -1.46
N LEU A 171 -6.06 -2.36 -1.70
CA LEU A 171 -5.46 -3.47 -2.45
C LEU A 171 -5.45 -3.18 -3.96
N LEU A 172 -6.54 -2.60 -4.48
CA LEU A 172 -6.62 -2.16 -5.88
C LEU A 172 -5.56 -1.10 -6.19
N ASP A 173 -5.25 -0.20 -5.25
CA ASP A 173 -4.17 0.78 -5.39
C ASP A 173 -2.81 0.10 -5.56
N LYS A 174 -2.53 -0.95 -4.76
CA LYS A 174 -1.31 -1.76 -4.90
C LYS A 174 -1.24 -2.47 -6.25
N ILE A 175 -2.37 -3.01 -6.72
CA ILE A 175 -2.47 -3.62 -8.05
C ILE A 175 -2.22 -2.58 -9.15
N ALA A 176 -2.77 -1.36 -9.03
CA ALA A 176 -2.53 -0.27 -9.97
C ALA A 176 -1.05 0.16 -9.97
N ALA A 177 -0.43 0.27 -8.79
CA ALA A 177 0.99 0.57 -8.68
C ALA A 177 1.86 -0.53 -9.31
N LEU A 178 1.52 -1.80 -9.13
CA LEU A 178 2.23 -2.91 -9.78
C LEU A 178 2.06 -2.89 -11.30
N ARG A 179 0.88 -2.55 -11.83
CA ARG A 179 0.66 -2.35 -13.27
C ARG A 179 1.49 -1.17 -13.80
N TRP A 180 1.58 -0.09 -13.01
CA TRP A 180 2.45 1.03 -13.34
C TRP A 180 3.92 0.59 -13.39
N VAL A 181 4.37 -0.21 -12.43
CA VAL A 181 5.74 -0.79 -12.42
C VAL A 181 5.97 -1.64 -13.66
N GLN A 182 5.07 -2.55 -14.02
CA GLN A 182 5.18 -3.37 -15.22
C GLN A 182 5.36 -2.53 -16.50
N ASN A 183 4.65 -1.41 -16.59
CA ASN A 183 4.65 -0.55 -17.76
C ASN A 183 5.85 0.41 -17.84
N ASN A 184 6.47 0.77 -16.70
CA ASN A 184 7.36 1.91 -16.65
C ASN A 184 8.75 1.63 -16.05
N VAL A 185 8.91 0.57 -15.25
CA VAL A 185 10.14 0.36 -14.48
C VAL A 185 11.39 0.16 -15.34
N ALA A 186 11.23 -0.28 -16.57
CA ALA A 186 12.33 -0.41 -17.53
C ALA A 186 13.01 0.94 -17.83
N ALA A 187 12.26 2.05 -17.79
CA ALA A 187 12.83 3.41 -17.94
C ALA A 187 13.78 3.79 -16.80
N PHE A 188 13.64 3.14 -15.65
CA PHE A 188 14.48 3.33 -14.47
C PHE A 188 15.59 2.27 -14.35
N GLY A 189 15.78 1.44 -15.39
CA GLY A 189 16.73 0.35 -15.40
C GLY A 189 16.29 -0.89 -14.64
N GLY A 190 14.98 -1.03 -14.36
CA GLY A 190 14.40 -2.21 -13.74
C GLY A 190 13.93 -3.26 -14.75
N ASP A 191 13.97 -4.52 -14.35
CA ASP A 191 13.46 -5.64 -15.14
C ASP A 191 11.99 -5.94 -14.73
N PRO A 192 10.99 -5.64 -15.58
CA PRO A 192 9.60 -5.92 -15.27
C PRO A 192 9.28 -7.42 -15.12
N SER A 193 10.13 -8.31 -15.63
CA SER A 193 9.99 -9.75 -15.44
C SER A 193 10.54 -10.26 -14.09
N ASN A 194 11.30 -9.42 -13.39
CA ASN A 194 11.96 -9.75 -12.14
C ASN A 194 11.52 -8.83 -10.99
N VAL A 195 10.22 -8.77 -10.75
CA VAL A 195 9.60 -7.94 -9.71
C VAL A 195 9.35 -8.77 -8.46
N THR A 196 9.89 -8.32 -7.33
CA THR A 196 9.62 -8.87 -6.00
C THR A 196 8.72 -7.89 -5.25
N ILE A 197 7.55 -8.34 -4.80
CA ILE A 197 6.73 -7.57 -3.85
C ILE A 197 7.17 -7.92 -2.43
N PHE A 198 7.27 -6.90 -1.57
CA PHE A 198 7.62 -7.15 -0.18
C PHE A 198 6.95 -6.14 0.75
N GLY A 199 6.74 -6.54 2.01
CA GLY A 199 6.07 -5.70 2.98
C GLY A 199 6.13 -6.27 4.39
N GLN A 200 5.91 -5.40 5.38
CA GLN A 200 5.94 -5.74 6.79
C GLN A 200 4.55 -5.51 7.41
N SER A 201 4.13 -6.37 8.37
CA SER A 201 2.84 -6.25 9.08
C SER A 201 1.66 -6.19 8.09
N ALA A 202 0.84 -5.15 8.08
CA ALA A 202 -0.21 -4.94 7.08
C ALA A 202 0.30 -4.98 5.62
N GLY A 203 1.57 -4.58 5.39
CA GLY A 203 2.24 -4.76 4.10
C GLY A 203 2.44 -6.23 3.74
N SER A 204 2.82 -7.08 4.70
CA SER A 204 2.91 -8.54 4.52
C SER A 204 1.52 -9.17 4.29
N GLN A 205 0.50 -8.72 5.03
CA GLN A 205 -0.89 -9.12 4.77
C GLN A 205 -1.30 -8.78 3.34
N SER A 206 -0.89 -7.60 2.84
CA SER A 206 -1.15 -7.19 1.46
C SER A 206 -0.44 -8.08 0.46
N VAL A 207 0.84 -8.46 0.70
CA VAL A 207 1.57 -9.42 -0.13
C VAL A 207 0.79 -10.73 -0.23
N CYS A 208 0.33 -11.26 0.89
CA CYS A 208 -0.45 -12.51 0.93
C CYS A 208 -1.81 -12.38 0.22
N ALA A 209 -2.51 -11.25 0.40
CA ALA A 209 -3.77 -10.96 -0.28
C ALA A 209 -3.56 -10.85 -1.81
N LEU A 210 -2.50 -10.20 -2.25
CA LEU A 210 -2.15 -10.09 -3.68
C LEU A 210 -1.78 -11.44 -4.28
N MET A 211 -1.10 -12.31 -3.54
CA MET A 211 -0.85 -13.69 -3.99
C MET A 211 -2.13 -14.51 -4.15
N ALA A 212 -3.18 -14.19 -3.37
CA ALA A 212 -4.50 -14.83 -3.45
C ALA A 212 -5.45 -14.17 -4.45
N SER A 213 -5.12 -12.96 -4.95
CA SER A 213 -5.98 -12.18 -5.84
C SER A 213 -5.72 -12.52 -7.31
N PRO A 214 -6.73 -12.93 -8.09
CA PRO A 214 -6.57 -13.14 -9.53
C PRO A 214 -6.21 -11.85 -10.29
N LEU A 215 -6.54 -10.67 -9.73
CA LEU A 215 -6.26 -9.38 -10.36
C LEU A 215 -4.77 -9.00 -10.33
N ALA A 216 -3.98 -9.66 -9.50
CA ALA A 216 -2.54 -9.44 -9.34
C ALA A 216 -1.68 -10.51 -10.09
N GLU A 217 -2.33 -11.46 -10.78
CA GLU A 217 -1.64 -12.51 -11.53
C GLU A 217 -0.69 -11.91 -12.57
N GLY A 218 0.56 -12.42 -12.61
CA GLY A 218 1.59 -11.98 -13.56
C GLY A 218 2.23 -10.61 -13.25
N LEU A 219 1.82 -9.89 -12.20
CA LEU A 219 2.39 -8.57 -11.87
C LEU A 219 3.69 -8.65 -11.06
N PHE A 220 4.02 -9.80 -10.51
CA PHE A 220 5.26 -10.04 -9.75
C PHE A 220 5.74 -11.48 -9.92
N SER A 221 7.02 -11.70 -9.71
CA SER A 221 7.67 -13.00 -9.85
C SER A 221 8.18 -13.60 -8.53
N LYS A 222 8.18 -12.82 -7.44
CA LYS A 222 8.61 -13.24 -6.09
C LYS A 222 7.86 -12.43 -5.04
N ALA A 223 7.76 -12.99 -3.83
CA ALA A 223 7.07 -12.35 -2.72
C ALA A 223 7.85 -12.52 -1.40
N ILE A 224 7.89 -11.46 -0.56
CA ILE A 224 8.47 -11.49 0.77
C ILE A 224 7.47 -10.88 1.75
N GLY A 225 7.09 -11.63 2.80
CA GLY A 225 6.23 -11.17 3.88
C GLY A 225 6.99 -11.14 5.20
N GLN A 226 6.96 -10.00 5.88
CA GLN A 226 7.63 -9.80 7.17
C GLN A 226 6.58 -9.52 8.23
N SER A 227 6.60 -10.29 9.32
CA SER A 227 5.76 -10.05 10.51
C SER A 227 4.25 -10.09 10.25
N ALA A 228 3.81 -10.95 9.32
CA ALA A 228 2.43 -11.41 9.19
C ALA A 228 2.37 -12.65 8.29
N ALA A 229 1.46 -13.57 8.61
CA ALA A 229 1.28 -14.81 7.86
C ALA A 229 0.34 -14.62 6.65
N CYS A 230 0.40 -15.57 5.71
CA CYS A 230 -0.56 -15.66 4.60
C CYS A 230 -1.84 -16.44 4.97
N VAL A 231 -1.83 -17.11 6.10
CA VAL A 231 -2.97 -17.86 6.61
C VAL A 231 -3.47 -17.23 7.91
N ASN A 232 -4.79 -17.29 8.14
CA ASN A 232 -5.46 -16.69 9.30
C ASN A 232 -5.28 -15.16 9.47
N THR A 233 -5.02 -14.46 8.36
CA THR A 233 -4.85 -13.00 8.36
C THR A 233 -6.18 -12.25 8.37
N ILE A 234 -7.23 -12.89 7.95
CA ILE A 234 -8.61 -12.39 7.98
C ILE A 234 -9.43 -13.41 8.77
N PRO A 235 -9.85 -13.12 10.00
CA PRO A 235 -10.79 -13.97 10.73
C PRO A 235 -12.06 -14.17 9.93
N GLU A 236 -12.62 -15.37 9.95
CA GLU A 236 -13.80 -15.71 9.14
C GLU A 236 -15.01 -14.81 9.44
N GLN A 237 -15.19 -14.45 10.72
CA GLN A 237 -16.25 -13.53 11.15
C GLN A 237 -16.04 -12.10 10.60
N ASP A 238 -14.81 -11.72 10.27
CA ASP A 238 -14.46 -10.38 9.76
C ASP A 238 -14.39 -10.33 8.23
N ALA A 239 -14.55 -11.48 7.56
CA ALA A 239 -14.46 -11.59 6.10
C ALA A 239 -15.48 -10.69 5.39
N ASN A 240 -16.64 -10.45 6.03
CA ASN A 240 -17.67 -9.56 5.53
C ASN A 240 -17.56 -8.17 6.17
N GLY A 241 -16.96 -7.22 5.47
CA GLY A 241 -16.82 -5.84 5.93
C GLY A 241 -18.09 -4.99 5.91
N TYR A 242 -19.19 -5.47 5.36
CA TYR A 242 -20.40 -4.67 5.12
C TYR A 242 -21.11 -4.24 6.41
N GLU A 243 -21.14 -5.07 7.45
CA GLU A 243 -21.78 -4.71 8.72
C GLU A 243 -21.10 -3.51 9.37
N ARG A 244 -19.75 -3.55 9.50
CA ARG A 244 -19.01 -2.41 10.06
C ARG A 244 -19.07 -1.19 9.14
N GLY A 245 -19.14 -1.40 7.82
CA GLY A 245 -19.34 -0.33 6.86
C GLY A 245 -20.68 0.36 7.02
N ARG A 246 -21.78 -0.37 7.28
CA ARG A 246 -23.08 0.23 7.61
C ARG A 246 -23.01 1.06 8.89
N LYS A 247 -22.42 0.53 9.97
CA LYS A 247 -22.27 1.28 11.24
C LYS A 247 -21.54 2.62 11.02
N LEU A 248 -20.49 2.63 10.19
CA LEU A 248 -19.75 3.84 9.86
C LEU A 248 -20.61 4.81 9.04
N VAL A 249 -21.30 4.33 8.01
CA VAL A 249 -22.12 5.17 7.13
C VAL A 249 -23.34 5.70 7.86
N ASP A 250 -23.95 4.91 8.77
CA ASP A 250 -25.02 5.35 9.66
C ASP A 250 -24.55 6.47 10.62
N ALA A 251 -23.33 6.35 11.15
CA ALA A 251 -22.73 7.41 11.99
C ALA A 251 -22.43 8.71 11.21
N LEU A 252 -22.31 8.62 9.88
CA LEU A 252 -22.16 9.78 8.99
C LEU A 252 -23.52 10.38 8.54
N ASP A 253 -24.63 9.78 8.92
CA ASP A 253 -25.99 10.15 8.47
C ASP A 253 -26.11 10.24 6.93
N ALA A 254 -25.39 9.38 6.22
CA ALA A 254 -25.30 9.41 4.77
C ALA A 254 -26.20 8.33 4.13
N THR A 255 -27.38 8.72 3.68
CA THR A 255 -28.37 7.82 3.08
C THR A 255 -28.19 7.61 1.57
N THR A 256 -27.34 8.40 0.93
CA THR A 256 -27.05 8.31 -0.50
C THR A 256 -25.54 8.34 -0.75
N LEU A 257 -25.10 7.83 -1.90
CA LEU A 257 -23.70 7.87 -2.30
C LEU A 257 -23.16 9.29 -2.45
N VAL A 258 -23.99 10.20 -2.95
CA VAL A 258 -23.63 11.63 -3.08
C VAL A 258 -23.37 12.25 -1.70
N ALA A 259 -24.31 12.05 -0.74
CA ALA A 259 -24.13 12.55 0.63
C ALA A 259 -22.89 11.93 1.31
N LEU A 260 -22.61 10.64 1.06
CA LEU A 260 -21.44 9.96 1.59
C LEU A 260 -20.14 10.57 1.04
N ARG A 261 -20.05 10.82 -0.28
CA ARG A 261 -18.88 11.44 -0.91
C ARG A 261 -18.67 12.91 -0.54
N GLN A 262 -19.71 13.60 -0.14
CA GLN A 262 -19.64 15.00 0.32
C GLN A 262 -19.13 15.16 1.76
N GLN A 263 -19.01 14.05 2.51
CA GLN A 263 -18.45 14.10 3.87
C GLN A 263 -16.99 14.58 3.84
N GLY A 264 -16.64 15.50 4.76
CA GLY A 264 -15.25 15.90 4.94
C GLY A 264 -14.37 14.72 5.37
N PRO A 265 -13.09 14.68 4.96
CA PRO A 265 -12.24 13.56 5.33
C PRO A 265 -12.04 13.43 6.85
N GLU A 266 -11.97 14.55 7.58
CA GLU A 266 -11.93 14.57 9.05
C GLU A 266 -13.18 13.93 9.67
N THR A 267 -14.36 14.21 9.09
CA THR A 267 -15.64 13.65 9.55
C THR A 267 -15.68 12.14 9.35
N VAL A 268 -15.23 11.67 8.19
CA VAL A 268 -15.14 10.21 7.90
C VAL A 268 -14.18 9.53 8.87
N LEU A 269 -13.04 10.15 9.17
CA LEU A 269 -12.06 9.59 10.09
C LEU A 269 -12.61 9.54 11.53
N ALA A 270 -13.23 10.63 12.01
CA ALA A 270 -13.85 10.68 13.33
C ALA A 270 -14.99 9.65 13.48
N ALA A 271 -15.80 9.45 12.46
CA ALA A 271 -16.82 8.41 12.43
C ALA A 271 -16.19 7.00 12.49
N SER A 272 -15.08 6.78 11.80
CA SER A 272 -14.32 5.52 11.85
C SER A 272 -13.80 5.21 13.25
N GLU A 273 -13.32 6.22 13.97
CA GLU A 273 -12.85 6.09 15.36
C GLU A 273 -14.03 5.82 16.31
N SER A 274 -15.10 6.60 16.24
CA SER A 274 -16.26 6.48 17.12
C SER A 274 -17.00 5.14 16.98
N THR A 275 -16.98 4.54 15.80
CA THR A 275 -17.60 3.24 15.50
C THR A 275 -16.65 2.07 15.69
N GLN A 276 -15.41 2.31 16.11
CA GLN A 276 -14.37 1.28 16.23
C GLN A 276 -14.21 0.47 14.91
N TRP A 277 -14.40 1.14 13.77
CA TRP A 277 -14.36 0.51 12.46
C TRP A 277 -13.03 -0.21 12.18
N ALA A 278 -11.94 0.28 12.77
CA ALA A 278 -10.60 -0.25 12.60
C ALA A 278 -10.25 -1.42 13.54
N ASP A 279 -11.12 -1.87 14.43
CA ASP A 279 -10.83 -2.95 15.38
C ASP A 279 -10.87 -4.34 14.74
N ALA A 280 -11.53 -4.47 13.58
CA ALA A 280 -11.61 -5.71 12.81
C ALA A 280 -10.65 -5.69 11.60
N SER A 281 -10.56 -6.78 10.86
CA SER A 281 -9.82 -6.84 9.59
C SER A 281 -10.36 -5.80 8.60
N ARG A 282 -9.47 -5.03 7.98
CA ARG A 282 -9.82 -4.03 6.96
C ARG A 282 -10.08 -4.68 5.61
N ILE A 283 -9.30 -5.72 5.29
CA ILE A 283 -9.46 -6.48 4.04
C ILE A 283 -10.75 -7.29 4.11
N THR A 284 -11.51 -7.29 3.03
CA THR A 284 -12.83 -7.93 2.91
C THR A 284 -12.78 -8.98 1.80
N VAL A 285 -13.47 -10.12 1.99
CA VAL A 285 -13.76 -11.05 0.90
C VAL A 285 -14.94 -10.46 0.12
N ASP A 286 -14.64 -9.90 -1.05
CA ASP A 286 -15.57 -9.07 -1.82
C ASP A 286 -16.07 -9.75 -3.10
N GLY A 287 -15.60 -10.98 -3.37
CA GLY A 287 -15.97 -11.75 -4.57
C GLY A 287 -15.27 -11.31 -5.86
N TRP A 288 -14.48 -10.23 -5.83
CA TRP A 288 -13.78 -9.68 -7.00
C TRP A 288 -12.27 -9.55 -6.78
N VAL A 289 -11.83 -8.69 -5.85
CA VAL A 289 -10.39 -8.56 -5.51
C VAL A 289 -9.93 -9.80 -4.76
N LEU A 290 -10.75 -10.26 -3.83
CA LEU A 290 -10.60 -11.51 -3.10
C LEU A 290 -11.89 -12.34 -3.24
N PRO A 291 -11.91 -13.32 -4.16
CA PRO A 291 -13.07 -14.19 -4.36
C PRO A 291 -13.40 -15.05 -3.14
N GLU A 292 -12.41 -15.34 -2.31
CA GLU A 292 -12.51 -16.15 -1.10
C GLU A 292 -11.47 -15.72 -0.07
N LEU A 293 -11.52 -16.26 1.13
CA LEU A 293 -10.49 -16.08 2.12
C LEU A 293 -9.11 -16.53 1.59
N PRO A 294 -8.04 -15.76 1.78
CA PRO A 294 -6.68 -16.18 1.40
C PRO A 294 -6.32 -17.58 1.91
N ASN A 295 -6.76 -17.95 3.13
CA ASN A 295 -6.61 -19.29 3.67
C ASN A 295 -7.12 -20.39 2.75
N ALA A 296 -8.32 -20.21 2.18
CA ALA A 296 -8.92 -21.19 1.28
C ALA A 296 -8.10 -21.28 -0.02
N THR A 297 -7.69 -20.14 -0.57
CA THR A 297 -6.84 -20.06 -1.77
C THR A 297 -5.51 -20.78 -1.55
N PHE A 298 -4.81 -20.52 -0.43
CA PHE A 298 -3.52 -21.14 -0.12
C PHE A 298 -3.65 -22.65 0.16
N ARG A 299 -4.66 -23.07 0.93
CA ARG A 299 -4.92 -24.50 1.19
C ARG A 299 -5.22 -25.30 -0.08
N ALA A 300 -5.92 -24.68 -1.03
CA ALA A 300 -6.22 -25.29 -2.33
C ALA A 300 -5.08 -25.16 -3.36
N GLY A 301 -3.99 -24.47 -2.98
CA GLY A 301 -2.85 -24.24 -3.86
C GLY A 301 -3.17 -23.36 -5.08
N ARG A 302 -4.14 -22.45 -4.99
CA ARG A 302 -4.56 -21.55 -6.08
C ARG A 302 -3.88 -20.18 -6.06
N GLN A 303 -3.07 -19.88 -5.05
CA GLN A 303 -2.30 -18.64 -4.98
C GLN A 303 -1.29 -18.53 -6.12
N ALA A 304 -0.78 -17.33 -6.38
CA ALA A 304 0.31 -17.09 -7.33
C ALA A 304 1.48 -18.04 -7.09
N LYS A 305 1.93 -18.73 -8.14
CA LYS A 305 2.98 -19.77 -8.10
C LYS A 305 4.38 -19.13 -8.19
N VAL A 306 4.70 -18.29 -7.21
CA VAL A 306 5.98 -17.61 -7.11
C VAL A 306 6.71 -18.01 -5.82
N PRO A 307 8.05 -17.93 -5.78
CA PRO A 307 8.80 -18.09 -4.54
C PRO A 307 8.32 -17.12 -3.48
N LEU A 308 8.13 -17.62 -2.25
CA LEU A 308 7.66 -16.87 -1.10
C LEU A 308 8.65 -17.02 0.05
N LEU A 309 9.12 -15.90 0.60
CA LEU A 309 9.87 -15.83 1.85
C LEU A 309 8.98 -15.20 2.92
N LEU A 310 8.75 -15.92 4.02
CA LEU A 310 8.03 -15.40 5.21
C LEU A 310 8.94 -15.45 6.43
N GLY A 311 8.84 -14.43 7.28
CA GLY A 311 9.61 -14.36 8.49
C GLY A 311 8.96 -13.53 9.59
N PHE A 312 9.35 -13.88 10.82
CA PHE A 312 8.99 -13.20 12.06
C PHE A 312 10.25 -13.03 12.91
N LEU A 313 10.27 -12.00 13.76
CA LEU A 313 11.34 -11.82 14.75
C LEU A 313 11.05 -12.67 16.01
N ALA A 314 12.10 -13.09 16.71
CA ALA A 314 11.98 -13.95 17.90
C ALA A 314 11.15 -13.30 19.02
N ASP A 315 11.34 -12.00 19.25
CA ASP A 315 10.68 -11.24 20.32
C ASP A 315 9.61 -10.28 19.76
N GLU A 316 9.02 -10.62 18.63
CA GLU A 316 8.01 -9.81 17.96
C GLU A 316 6.75 -9.71 18.81
N GLY A 317 6.26 -8.48 19.00
CA GLY A 317 5.02 -8.23 19.73
C GLY A 317 5.17 -8.01 21.23
N VAL A 318 6.34 -8.22 21.83
CA VAL A 318 6.55 -8.01 23.28
C VAL A 318 6.13 -6.61 23.74
N GLU A 319 6.38 -5.58 22.91
CA GLU A 319 5.96 -4.21 23.23
C GLU A 319 4.56 -3.87 22.71
N LEU A 320 4.05 -4.62 21.72
CA LEU A 320 2.74 -4.40 21.12
C LEU A 320 1.61 -5.09 21.89
N PHE A 321 1.94 -6.20 22.52
CA PHE A 321 1.01 -7.00 23.32
C PHE A 321 1.60 -7.11 24.73
N PRO A 322 1.20 -6.22 25.67
CA PRO A 322 1.67 -6.31 27.03
C PRO A 322 1.37 -7.71 27.58
N VAL A 323 2.41 -8.40 28.03
CA VAL A 323 2.26 -9.71 28.66
C VAL A 323 1.52 -9.48 29.96
N ASP A 324 0.32 -10.02 30.09
CA ASP A 324 -0.35 -10.11 31.38
C ASP A 324 0.46 -11.10 32.24
N THR A 325 1.26 -10.56 33.17
CA THR A 325 2.05 -11.35 34.08
C THR A 325 1.21 -12.16 35.06
N ALA A 326 -0.11 -11.99 35.03
CA ALA A 326 -1.09 -12.78 35.81
C ALA A 326 -1.62 -14.01 35.04
N LEU A 327 -1.25 -14.20 33.75
CA LEU A 327 -1.59 -15.40 33.01
C LEU A 327 -0.94 -16.63 33.63
N THR A 328 -1.76 -17.50 34.20
CA THR A 328 -1.36 -18.82 34.69
C THR A 328 -1.39 -19.83 33.54
N GLU A 329 -0.67 -20.96 33.67
CA GLU A 329 -0.72 -22.07 32.70
C GLU A 329 -2.17 -22.54 32.40
N GLU A 330 -3.07 -22.38 33.37
CA GLU A 330 -4.49 -22.75 33.29
C GLU A 330 -5.29 -21.75 32.42
N GLY A 331 -4.89 -20.49 32.35
CA GLY A 331 -5.48 -19.45 31.48
C GLY A 331 -4.99 -19.47 30.03
N LEU A 332 -3.97 -20.31 29.73
CA LEU A 332 -3.42 -20.49 28.37
C LEU A 332 -4.02 -21.72 27.63
N ARG A 333 -4.87 -22.52 28.32
CA ARG A 333 -5.58 -23.67 27.75
C ARG A 333 -7.02 -23.29 27.40
#